data_080d2dff71f3a047e144b9ff9e528d7d
#
_entry.id   080d2dff71f3a047e144b9ff9e528d7d
#
_cell.length_a   1.000
_cell.length_b   1.000
_cell.length_c   1.000
_cell.angle_alpha   90.00
_cell.angle_beta   90.00
_cell.angle_gamma   90.00
#
_symmetry.space_group_name_H-M   'P 1'
#
loop_
_entity.id
_entity.type
_entity.pdbx_description
1 polymer ?
#
loop_
_entity_poly.entity_id
_entity_poly.type
_entity_poly.pdbx_seq_one_letter_code
_entity_poly.pdbx_strand_id
1 'polypeptide(L)'
;MERLNDNSVITFISNRRCIDRRACDGFRKTIQEDFDHAYIIDTKSDVRANPKIAGTTHNVFGIQTGVAVLFLVKSTHKQIKTDPCSIEYIAMDDFWKKEEKLAWFGEHDLQKIEFENITPDKNNNWIDNSDNDWDSLIPVYEKGKEEIIFDFATNGIASGRDEWIYDLNKDFLV
;
A
#
# COMPACT_ATOMS: atom_id res chain seq x y z
N MET A 1 16.78 9.51 -5.54
CA MET A 1 16.21 10.43 -6.55
C MET A 1 17.23 11.45 -7.11
N GLU A 2 18.50 11.17 -6.95
CA GLU A 2 19.63 12.03 -7.38
C GLU A 2 19.75 12.28 -8.90
N ARG A 3 18.97 11.61 -9.73
CA ARG A 3 19.04 11.71 -11.20
C ARG A 3 17.91 12.53 -11.82
N LEU A 4 17.04 13.11 -11.00
CA LEU A 4 15.94 13.93 -11.50
C LEU A 4 16.36 15.38 -11.59
N ASN A 5 16.16 15.93 -12.76
CA ASN A 5 16.23 17.38 -12.93
C ASN A 5 15.03 18.05 -12.26
N ASP A 6 15.18 19.31 -11.92
CA ASP A 6 14.07 20.19 -11.64
C ASP A 6 13.15 20.17 -12.88
N ASN A 7 11.84 20.24 -12.77
CA ASN A 7 10.85 19.98 -13.85
C ASN A 7 10.95 18.56 -14.41
N SER A 8 10.49 17.63 -13.64
CA SER A 8 10.46 16.23 -14.05
C SER A 8 9.16 15.56 -13.68
N VAL A 9 8.80 14.57 -14.49
CA VAL A 9 7.69 13.66 -14.22
C VAL A 9 8.25 12.27 -14.21
N ILE A 10 7.96 11.53 -13.16
CA ILE A 10 8.20 10.09 -13.10
C ILE A 10 6.86 9.37 -13.16
N THR A 11 6.77 8.37 -14.00
CA THR A 11 5.64 7.44 -14.01
C THR A 11 6.14 6.03 -13.81
N PHE A 12 5.52 5.29 -12.92
CA PHE A 12 5.84 3.88 -12.73
C PHE A 12 4.63 3.09 -12.23
N ILE A 13 4.68 1.82 -12.52
CA ILE A 13 3.70 0.84 -12.06
C ILE A 13 4.34 0.05 -10.93
N SER A 14 3.65 -0.04 -9.82
CA SER A 14 4.16 -0.70 -8.63
C SER A 14 3.11 -1.59 -7.98
N ASN A 15 3.57 -2.41 -7.06
CA ASN A 15 2.70 -3.15 -6.18
C ASN A 15 1.84 -2.18 -5.37
N ARG A 16 0.51 -2.40 -5.33
CA ARG A 16 -0.45 -1.60 -4.57
C ARG A 16 -0.03 -1.40 -3.11
N ARG A 17 0.71 -2.33 -2.55
CA ARG A 17 1.19 -2.25 -1.16
C ARG A 17 2.05 -1.01 -0.85
N CYS A 18 2.64 -0.36 -1.88
CA CYS A 18 3.35 0.90 -1.66
C CYS A 18 2.45 2.02 -1.15
N ILE A 19 1.16 1.99 -1.48
CA ILE A 19 0.23 3.06 -1.11
C ILE A 19 -0.52 2.81 0.20
N ASP A 20 -0.58 1.56 0.69
CA ASP A 20 -1.38 1.20 1.87
C ASP A 20 -0.59 0.53 3.01
N ARG A 21 0.57 -0.07 2.76
CA ARG A 21 1.26 -0.87 3.79
C ARG A 21 2.24 -0.05 4.61
N ARG A 22 2.27 -0.36 5.91
CA ARG A 22 3.17 0.30 6.89
C ARG A 22 4.64 0.17 6.50
N ALA A 23 5.06 -0.94 5.90
CA ALA A 23 6.45 -1.15 5.47
C ALA A 23 6.93 -0.16 4.38
N CYS A 24 6.01 0.58 3.75
CA CYS A 24 6.31 1.58 2.72
C CYS A 24 6.14 3.02 3.19
N ASP A 25 6.07 3.27 4.50
CA ASP A 25 5.93 4.60 5.07
C ASP A 25 7.09 5.53 4.67
N GLY A 26 8.33 5.03 4.75
CA GLY A 26 9.52 5.77 4.32
C GLY A 26 9.50 6.13 2.82
N PHE A 27 8.99 5.25 1.96
CA PHE A 27 8.81 5.53 0.54
C PHE A 27 7.80 6.66 0.32
N ARG A 28 6.65 6.60 0.99
CA ARG A 28 5.62 7.64 0.90
C ARG A 28 6.11 8.98 1.45
N LYS A 29 6.84 8.95 2.57
CA LYS A 29 7.48 10.13 3.14
C LYS A 29 8.44 10.79 2.14
N THR A 30 9.31 9.99 1.51
CA THR A 30 10.26 10.51 0.51
C THR A 30 9.53 11.13 -0.68
N ILE A 31 8.43 10.55 -1.15
CA ILE A 31 7.62 11.16 -2.21
C ILE A 31 7.07 12.51 -1.76
N GLN A 32 6.54 12.60 -0.56
CA GLN A 32 5.98 13.85 -0.03
C GLN A 32 7.05 14.94 0.13
N GLU A 33 8.30 14.57 0.40
CA GLU A 33 9.42 15.48 0.54
C GLU A 33 9.98 15.95 -0.82
N ASP A 34 10.05 15.04 -1.81
CA ASP A 34 10.77 15.28 -3.06
C ASP A 34 9.89 15.81 -4.20
N PHE A 35 8.57 15.57 -4.17
CA PHE A 35 7.65 15.91 -5.26
C PHE A 35 6.57 16.91 -4.83
N ASP A 36 6.08 17.67 -5.79
CA ASP A 36 5.00 18.66 -5.58
C ASP A 36 3.61 18.01 -5.71
N HIS A 37 3.46 17.06 -6.65
CA HIS A 37 2.22 16.30 -6.86
C HIS A 37 2.49 14.82 -7.02
N ALA A 38 1.60 14.02 -6.48
CA ALA A 38 1.55 12.58 -6.65
C ALA A 38 0.13 12.16 -7.06
N TYR A 39 -0.05 11.74 -8.31
CA TYR A 39 -1.30 11.18 -8.81
C TYR A 39 -1.24 9.67 -8.72
N ILE A 40 -2.26 9.06 -8.14
CA ILE A 40 -2.30 7.62 -7.86
C ILE A 40 -3.55 7.03 -8.49
N ILE A 41 -3.37 6.10 -9.41
CA ILE A 41 -4.45 5.28 -9.95
C ILE A 41 -4.30 3.88 -9.37
N ASP A 42 -5.17 3.53 -8.45
CA ASP A 42 -5.20 2.23 -7.80
C ASP A 42 -6.07 1.28 -8.60
N THR A 43 -5.46 0.33 -9.30
CA THR A 43 -6.21 -0.65 -10.09
C THR A 43 -6.85 -1.75 -9.25
N LYS A 44 -6.65 -1.74 -7.93
CA LYS A 44 -7.24 -2.72 -7.00
C LYS A 44 -6.94 -4.18 -7.39
N SER A 45 -7.89 -5.08 -7.19
CA SER A 45 -7.82 -6.51 -7.55
C SER A 45 -6.64 -7.26 -6.93
N ASP A 46 -6.39 -7.04 -5.63
CA ASP A 46 -5.47 -7.85 -4.84
C ASP A 46 -6.22 -9.06 -4.27
N VAL A 47 -6.00 -10.22 -4.90
CA VAL A 47 -6.63 -11.50 -4.51
C VAL A 47 -6.27 -11.90 -3.08
N ARG A 48 -5.07 -11.54 -2.62
CA ARG A 48 -4.62 -11.86 -1.27
C ARG A 48 -5.26 -10.99 -0.20
N ALA A 49 -5.59 -9.74 -0.55
CA ALA A 49 -6.28 -8.81 0.35
C ALA A 49 -7.80 -9.00 0.31
N ASN A 50 -8.35 -9.37 -0.83
CA ASN A 50 -9.78 -9.60 -1.01
C ASN A 50 -10.07 -11.02 -1.52
N PRO A 51 -10.33 -11.99 -0.61
CA PRO A 51 -10.61 -13.38 -1.00
C PRO A 51 -11.88 -13.59 -1.85
N LYS A 52 -12.73 -12.57 -1.95
CA LYS A 52 -13.93 -12.62 -2.81
C LYS A 52 -13.59 -12.50 -4.29
N ILE A 53 -12.39 -12.04 -4.61
CA ILE A 53 -11.89 -11.98 -5.98
C ILE A 53 -11.36 -13.36 -6.37
N ALA A 54 -12.08 -14.07 -7.24
CA ALA A 54 -11.66 -15.37 -7.69
C ALA A 54 -10.64 -15.28 -8.84
N GLY A 55 -9.44 -15.78 -8.62
CA GLY A 55 -8.41 -15.85 -9.66
C GLY A 55 -7.80 -14.49 -10.04
N THR A 56 -7.15 -14.43 -11.20
CA THR A 56 -6.38 -13.25 -11.65
C THR A 56 -7.03 -12.49 -12.80
N THR A 57 -8.27 -12.82 -13.17
CA THR A 57 -8.99 -12.22 -14.29
C THR A 57 -9.31 -10.74 -14.15
N HIS A 58 -9.35 -10.25 -12.91
CA HIS A 58 -9.60 -8.86 -12.57
C HIS A 58 -8.32 -8.02 -12.51
N ASN A 59 -7.16 -8.65 -12.48
CA ASN A 59 -5.88 -7.97 -12.40
C ASN A 59 -5.33 -7.66 -13.80
N VAL A 60 -4.91 -6.42 -14.03
CA VAL A 60 -4.42 -5.94 -15.34
C VAL A 60 -3.24 -6.75 -15.86
N PHE A 61 -2.38 -7.25 -14.98
CA PHE A 61 -1.20 -8.06 -15.32
C PHE A 61 -1.40 -9.56 -15.12
N GLY A 62 -2.58 -10.01 -14.71
CA GLY A 62 -2.86 -11.41 -14.45
C GLY A 62 -2.11 -11.98 -13.24
N ILE A 63 -1.77 -11.15 -12.26
CA ILE A 63 -1.08 -11.53 -11.03
C ILE A 63 -2.01 -11.44 -9.81
N GLN A 64 -1.64 -12.11 -8.71
CA GLN A 64 -2.46 -12.14 -7.50
C GLN A 64 -2.36 -10.87 -6.64
N THR A 65 -1.41 -9.99 -6.94
CA THR A 65 -1.15 -8.78 -6.17
C THR A 65 -1.75 -7.57 -6.87
N GLY A 66 -2.42 -6.72 -6.13
CA GLY A 66 -2.95 -5.46 -6.63
C GLY A 66 -1.82 -4.54 -7.12
N VAL A 67 -2.16 -3.68 -8.07
CA VAL A 67 -1.21 -2.79 -8.75
C VAL A 67 -1.70 -1.36 -8.66
N ALA A 68 -0.77 -0.43 -8.52
CA ALA A 68 -1.02 1.00 -8.58
C ALA A 68 -0.10 1.66 -9.63
N VAL A 69 -0.64 2.63 -10.35
CA VAL A 69 0.10 3.51 -11.26
C VAL A 69 0.32 4.83 -10.55
N LEU A 70 1.57 5.28 -10.50
CA LEU A 70 1.94 6.53 -9.85
C LEU A 70 2.54 7.49 -10.87
N PHE A 71 2.09 8.74 -10.83
CA PHE A 71 2.67 9.86 -11.57
C PHE A 71 3.16 10.87 -10.55
N LEU A 72 4.47 11.08 -10.49
CA LEU A 72 5.11 11.98 -9.55
C LEU A 72 5.64 13.18 -10.32
N VAL A 73 5.23 14.38 -9.92
CA VAL A 73 5.58 15.62 -10.59
C VAL A 73 6.45 16.48 -9.67
N LYS A 74 7.59 16.90 -10.20
CA LYS A 74 8.49 17.84 -9.55
C LYS A 74 8.60 19.10 -10.42
N SER A 75 8.37 20.26 -9.84
CA SER A 75 8.39 21.55 -10.52
C SER A 75 9.56 22.42 -10.05
N THR A 76 10.23 23.12 -10.97
CA THR A 76 11.39 23.99 -10.70
C THR A 76 11.07 25.27 -9.95
N HIS A 77 9.81 25.65 -9.84
CA HIS A 77 9.45 26.96 -9.30
C HIS A 77 9.63 27.09 -7.79
N LYS A 78 10.02 26.04 -7.10
CA LYS A 78 10.21 26.07 -5.65
C LYS A 78 11.65 25.74 -5.27
N GLN A 79 12.48 26.75 -5.09
CA GLN A 79 13.82 26.59 -4.49
C GLN A 79 13.73 26.13 -3.02
N ILE A 80 12.60 26.36 -2.37
CA ILE A 80 12.27 25.85 -1.04
C ILE A 80 10.85 25.31 -1.12
N LYS A 81 10.66 24.02 -0.87
CA LYS A 81 9.33 23.42 -0.80
C LYS A 81 8.60 23.93 0.44
N THR A 82 7.73 24.92 0.26
CA THR A 82 6.96 25.52 1.34
C THR A 82 5.62 24.82 1.58
N ASP A 83 5.09 24.16 0.55
CA ASP A 83 3.80 23.51 0.62
C ASP A 83 3.96 21.97 0.62
N PRO A 84 3.13 21.23 1.32
CA PRO A 84 3.13 19.78 1.28
C PRO A 84 2.84 19.26 -0.14
N CYS A 85 3.27 18.04 -0.46
CA CYS A 85 2.94 17.37 -1.70
C CYS A 85 1.42 17.19 -1.81
N SER A 86 0.82 17.60 -2.92
CA SER A 86 -0.58 17.28 -3.22
C SER A 86 -0.67 15.83 -3.62
N ILE A 87 -1.47 15.04 -2.90
CA ILE A 87 -1.65 13.62 -3.20
C ILE A 87 -3.08 13.42 -3.69
N GLU A 88 -3.18 12.97 -4.91
CA GLU A 88 -4.42 12.83 -5.64
C GLU A 88 -4.63 11.35 -6.00
N TYR A 89 -5.76 10.79 -5.62
CA TYR A 89 -6.03 9.37 -5.64
C TYR A 89 -7.34 9.04 -6.34
N ILE A 90 -7.33 7.96 -7.11
CA ILE A 90 -8.54 7.32 -7.61
C ILE A 90 -8.39 5.80 -7.56
N ALA A 91 -9.46 5.11 -7.23
CA ALA A 91 -9.52 3.66 -7.20
C ALA A 91 -10.49 3.13 -8.25
N MET A 92 -10.08 2.10 -8.95
CA MET A 92 -10.98 1.31 -9.80
C MET A 92 -11.77 0.32 -8.95
N ASP A 93 -12.86 -0.21 -9.49
CA ASP A 93 -13.61 -1.27 -8.85
C ASP A 93 -12.81 -2.58 -8.79
N ASP A 94 -12.86 -3.27 -7.66
CA ASP A 94 -12.19 -4.55 -7.43
C ASP A 94 -12.65 -5.64 -8.41
N PHE A 95 -13.93 -5.58 -8.81
CA PHE A 95 -14.57 -6.60 -9.63
C PHE A 95 -14.56 -6.29 -11.14
N TRP A 96 -14.05 -5.11 -11.53
CA TRP A 96 -13.82 -4.86 -12.95
C TRP A 96 -12.84 -5.85 -13.53
N LYS A 97 -13.18 -6.40 -14.67
CA LYS A 97 -12.28 -7.29 -15.42
C LYS A 97 -11.11 -6.49 -16.02
N LYS A 98 -10.06 -7.22 -16.36
CA LYS A 98 -8.86 -6.63 -16.99
C LYS A 98 -9.22 -5.77 -18.21
N GLU A 99 -10.11 -6.24 -19.06
CA GLU A 99 -10.52 -5.57 -20.29
C GLU A 99 -11.23 -4.23 -19.99
N GLU A 100 -12.06 -4.19 -18.96
CA GLU A 100 -12.77 -2.98 -18.51
C GLU A 100 -11.78 -1.93 -17.99
N LYS A 101 -10.80 -2.35 -17.18
CA LYS A 101 -9.73 -1.48 -16.69
C LYS A 101 -8.87 -0.92 -17.82
N LEU A 102 -8.51 -1.75 -18.81
CA LEU A 102 -7.74 -1.31 -19.96
C LEU A 102 -8.54 -0.36 -20.86
N ALA A 103 -9.83 -0.59 -21.05
CA ALA A 103 -10.72 0.30 -21.77
C ALA A 103 -10.80 1.66 -21.07
N TRP A 104 -10.96 1.67 -19.74
CA TRP A 104 -10.97 2.89 -18.95
C TRP A 104 -9.70 3.73 -19.15
N PHE A 105 -8.50 3.11 -19.16
CA PHE A 105 -7.25 3.82 -19.46
C PHE A 105 -7.21 4.37 -20.90
N GLY A 106 -7.86 3.71 -21.85
CA GLY A 106 -7.95 4.18 -23.23
C GLY A 106 -8.89 5.37 -23.43
N GLU A 107 -9.87 5.52 -22.56
CA GLU A 107 -10.91 6.54 -22.65
C GLU A 107 -10.63 7.78 -21.81
N HIS A 108 -9.76 7.66 -20.79
CA HIS A 108 -9.48 8.74 -19.83
C HIS A 108 -8.06 9.27 -19.98
N ASP A 109 -7.96 10.52 -20.39
CA ASP A 109 -6.73 11.30 -20.26
C ASP A 109 -6.54 11.73 -18.80
N LEU A 110 -5.30 11.79 -18.32
CA LEU A 110 -4.99 12.17 -16.92
C LEU A 110 -5.67 13.47 -16.48
N GLN A 111 -5.83 14.43 -17.39
CA GLN A 111 -6.48 15.73 -17.11
C GLN A 111 -8.00 15.64 -16.93
N LYS A 112 -8.61 14.56 -17.37
CA LYS A 112 -10.07 14.34 -17.27
C LYS A 112 -10.47 13.43 -16.12
N ILE A 113 -9.49 12.86 -15.43
CA ILE A 113 -9.73 12.01 -14.28
C ILE A 113 -10.07 12.88 -13.06
N GLU A 114 -11.20 12.60 -12.45
CA GLU A 114 -11.61 13.24 -11.19
C GLU A 114 -10.94 12.53 -10.02
N PHE A 115 -9.79 13.06 -9.61
CA PHE A 115 -9.08 12.55 -8.44
C PHE A 115 -9.64 13.12 -7.15
N GLU A 116 -9.58 12.33 -6.10
CA GLU A 116 -9.81 12.77 -4.73
C GLU A 116 -8.47 13.23 -4.11
N ASN A 117 -8.46 14.42 -3.49
CA ASN A 117 -7.30 14.86 -2.75
C ASN A 117 -7.27 14.17 -1.38
N ILE A 118 -6.17 13.52 -1.07
CA ILE A 118 -5.99 12.82 0.20
C ILE A 118 -4.93 13.49 1.07
N THR A 119 -5.20 13.53 2.37
CA THR A 119 -4.27 14.07 3.36
C THR A 119 -3.62 12.89 4.11
N PRO A 120 -2.30 12.73 4.04
CA PRO A 120 -1.60 11.72 4.81
C PRO A 120 -1.78 11.90 6.32
N ASP A 121 -1.81 10.79 7.04
CA ASP A 121 -1.76 10.82 8.49
C ASP A 121 -0.33 11.08 9.04
N LYS A 122 -0.21 11.14 10.38
CA LYS A 122 1.08 11.31 11.09
C LYS A 122 2.13 10.23 10.75
N ASN A 123 1.70 9.09 10.24
CA ASN A 123 2.54 7.94 9.87
C ASN A 123 2.76 7.85 8.35
N ASN A 124 2.43 8.90 7.60
CA ASN A 124 2.47 8.97 6.14
C ASN A 124 1.60 7.90 5.45
N ASN A 125 0.51 7.46 6.08
CA ASN A 125 -0.47 6.63 5.40
C ASN A 125 -1.30 7.51 4.47
N TRP A 126 -1.48 7.05 3.22
CA TRP A 126 -2.23 7.79 2.21
C TRP A 126 -3.69 7.36 2.13
N ILE A 127 -3.93 6.07 2.29
CA ILE A 127 -5.26 5.47 2.23
C ILE A 127 -5.48 4.59 3.46
N ASP A 128 -6.73 4.25 3.71
CA ASP A 128 -7.15 3.47 4.89
C ASP A 128 -6.77 4.15 6.23
N ASN A 129 -6.80 5.49 6.24
CA ASN A 129 -6.61 6.29 7.44
C ASN A 129 -7.85 6.10 8.34
N SER A 130 -7.85 5.06 9.14
CA SER A 130 -8.83 4.96 10.20
C SER A 130 -8.43 5.92 11.32
N ASP A 131 -9.27 6.90 11.58
CA ASP A 131 -9.20 7.68 12.81
C ASP A 131 -9.63 6.76 13.96
N ASN A 132 -8.67 6.04 14.52
CA ASN A 132 -8.88 5.10 15.61
C ASN A 132 -7.98 5.47 16.78
N ASP A 133 -8.41 5.08 17.96
CA ASP A 133 -7.72 5.25 19.22
C ASP A 133 -6.68 4.14 19.50
N TRP A 134 -6.23 3.44 18.46
CA TRP A 134 -5.31 2.31 18.58
C TRP A 134 -4.06 2.62 19.41
N ASP A 135 -3.51 3.82 19.27
CA ASP A 135 -2.34 4.26 20.01
C ASP A 135 -2.62 4.49 21.52
N SER A 136 -3.90 4.60 21.91
CA SER A 136 -4.36 4.76 23.29
C SER A 136 -4.71 3.43 23.97
N LEU A 137 -4.81 2.34 23.19
CA LEU A 137 -5.14 1.02 23.73
C LEU A 137 -3.93 0.41 24.44
N ILE A 138 -4.22 -0.33 25.51
CA ILE A 138 -3.18 -1.06 26.24
C ILE A 138 -2.64 -2.17 25.32
N PRO A 139 -1.32 -2.21 25.05
CA PRO A 139 -0.74 -3.25 24.22
C PRO A 139 -0.94 -4.64 24.82
N VAL A 140 -1.23 -5.61 23.98
CA VAL A 140 -1.30 -7.01 24.40
C VAL A 140 0.04 -7.46 24.99
N TYR A 141 1.12 -7.09 24.32
CA TYR A 141 2.50 -7.25 24.80
C TYR A 141 3.40 -6.24 24.11
N GLU A 142 4.24 -5.56 24.85
CA GLU A 142 5.33 -4.72 24.32
C GLU A 142 6.51 -4.74 25.29
N LYS A 143 7.68 -5.12 24.78
CA LYS A 143 8.88 -5.24 25.60
C LYS A 143 9.29 -3.89 26.19
N GLY A 144 9.36 -3.80 27.53
CA GLY A 144 9.80 -2.60 28.23
C GLY A 144 8.68 -1.59 28.55
N LYS A 145 7.42 -1.90 28.26
CA LYS A 145 6.26 -1.15 28.75
C LYS A 145 5.74 -1.78 30.04
N GLU A 146 5.34 -0.93 30.99
CA GLU A 146 4.74 -1.36 32.28
C GLU A 146 3.24 -1.68 32.12
N GLU A 147 2.55 -0.93 31.24
CA GLU A 147 1.12 -1.12 30.98
C GLU A 147 0.92 -2.05 29.80
N ILE A 148 0.81 -3.36 30.06
CA ILE A 148 0.62 -4.42 29.08
C ILE A 148 -0.36 -5.47 29.62
N ILE A 149 -1.05 -6.19 28.73
CA ILE A 149 -2.02 -7.22 29.14
C ILE A 149 -1.31 -8.51 29.58
N PHE A 150 -0.25 -8.91 28.87
CA PHE A 150 0.51 -10.12 29.17
C PHE A 150 1.98 -9.79 29.39
N ASP A 151 2.55 -10.29 30.49
CA ASP A 151 3.96 -10.10 30.86
C ASP A 151 4.92 -10.87 29.95
N PHE A 152 4.43 -11.86 29.23
CA PHE A 152 5.21 -12.72 28.37
C PHE A 152 4.46 -13.01 27.07
N ALA A 153 5.14 -12.85 25.94
CA ALA A 153 4.67 -13.29 24.65
C ALA A 153 5.83 -13.88 23.83
N THR A 154 5.56 -14.97 23.14
CA THR A 154 6.49 -15.62 22.24
C THR A 154 5.75 -16.06 20.98
N ASN A 155 6.47 -16.12 19.86
CA ASN A 155 5.93 -16.58 18.58
C ASN A 155 5.78 -18.08 18.56
N GLY A 156 5.62 -18.81 19.54
CA GLY A 156 5.48 -20.26 19.49
C GLY A 156 6.62 -20.96 18.71
N ILE A 157 6.47 -22.23 18.48
CA ILE A 157 7.43 -23.00 17.69
C ILE A 157 7.04 -22.89 16.22
N ALA A 158 7.88 -22.20 15.42
CA ALA A 158 7.76 -22.18 13.96
C ALA A 158 8.77 -23.17 13.36
N SER A 159 8.35 -24.36 13.05
CA SER A 159 9.20 -25.42 12.52
C SER A 159 9.62 -25.18 11.08
N GLY A 160 8.79 -24.45 10.32
CA GLY A 160 8.90 -24.34 8.85
C GLY A 160 8.69 -25.68 8.10
N ARG A 161 8.37 -26.74 8.84
CA ARG A 161 8.14 -28.11 8.35
C ARG A 161 7.05 -28.80 9.16
N ASP A 162 5.89 -28.18 9.23
CA ASP A 162 4.78 -28.64 10.08
C ASP A 162 4.31 -30.04 9.72
N GLU A 163 4.37 -30.41 8.45
CA GLU A 163 4.08 -31.76 7.96
C GLU A 163 4.97 -32.87 8.53
N TRP A 164 6.11 -32.50 9.13
CA TRP A 164 7.04 -33.45 9.76
C TRP A 164 6.87 -33.50 11.28
N ILE A 165 6.24 -32.52 11.86
CA ILE A 165 6.13 -32.35 13.31
C ILE A 165 4.73 -32.67 13.79
N TYR A 166 3.71 -32.41 12.96
CA TYR A 166 2.33 -32.66 13.30
C TYR A 166 1.80 -33.84 12.48
N ASP A 167 1.42 -34.92 13.16
CA ASP A 167 0.71 -36.05 12.58
C ASP A 167 -0.49 -36.42 13.44
N LEU A 168 -1.55 -36.91 12.79
CA LEU A 168 -2.73 -37.43 13.46
C LEU A 168 -2.47 -38.84 14.04
N ASN A 169 -1.45 -39.52 13.52
CA ASN A 169 -1.06 -40.84 14.01
C ASN A 169 0.15 -40.73 14.92
N LYS A 170 -0.06 -41.05 16.18
CA LYS A 170 0.93 -40.96 17.25
C LYS A 170 2.19 -41.79 16.99
N ASP A 171 2.10 -42.86 16.19
CA ASP A 171 3.21 -43.76 15.89
C ASP A 171 4.22 -43.16 14.88
N PHE A 172 3.86 -42.07 14.20
CA PHE A 172 4.75 -41.33 13.29
C PHE A 172 5.43 -40.11 13.95
N LEU A 173 5.06 -39.77 15.19
CA LEU A 173 5.75 -38.72 15.94
C LEU A 173 6.98 -39.34 16.61
N VAL A 174 8.15 -39.05 16.08
CA VAL A 174 9.45 -39.51 16.61
C VAL A 174 10.02 -38.52 17.60
#